data_314a49c36b1b2738c76523af0fb7f813
#
_entry.id   314a49c36b1b2738c76523af0fb7f813
#
_cell.length_a   1.000
_cell.length_b   1.000
_cell.length_c   1.000
_cell.angle_alpha   90.00
_cell.angle_beta   90.00
_cell.angle_gamma   90.00
#
_symmetry.space_group_name_H-M   'P 1'
#
loop_
_entity.id
_entity.type
_entity.pdbx_description
1 polymer ?
#
loop_
_entity_poly.entity_id
_entity_poly.type
_entity_poly.pdbx_seq_one_letter_code
_entity_poly.pdbx_strand_id
1 'polypeptide(L)'
;MGRLARAMVIGEHGRPLVLKEIEIPPLSDGEVLVKILASGVCGSDVHMWRGRDARNVLPMIPGHEGVGEVVEVCGEKRSVTGEPLRPGDRVIWDRGVTCGHCYYCAVLKEPSLCPERWAYGIHKPSSEFPYLNGCFASHLVLRANTHIVNLRNYPPVDPAVLVAAACSGGTAAHAFALARPNVGDTVVVQGPGPLGAFSVDFARAAGASNVVVIGGTSERLEICREFGATCLLNRHDTTAEERIEVVRGLTGGKGADFVYETTGAPESVREGLAMLRAGGTYVTAGFGVPVGEVGVDWFRDIGCRNARIQGVWVSDTQHLLAAVSLVTAQPRKYERLVTCRFPLEDATRALEAVERREVMKAVLIP
;
A
#
# COMPACT_ATOMS: atom_id res chain seq x y z
N MET A 1 -2.05 -38.39 -3.16
CA MET A 1 -2.94 -37.28 -2.75
C MET A 1 -2.28 -35.99 -3.15
N GLY A 2 -2.99 -35.09 -3.84
CA GLY A 2 -2.49 -33.77 -4.19
C GLY A 2 -2.15 -32.94 -2.93
N ARG A 3 -1.24 -31.99 -3.04
CA ARG A 3 -0.95 -31.02 -1.96
C ARG A 3 -2.11 -30.03 -1.90
N LEU A 4 -2.63 -29.75 -0.70
CA LEU A 4 -3.73 -28.82 -0.48
C LEU A 4 -3.22 -27.52 0.15
N ALA A 5 -3.76 -26.40 -0.27
CA ALA A 5 -3.60 -25.09 0.35
C ALA A 5 -4.92 -24.67 0.99
N ARG A 6 -4.86 -24.08 2.20
CA ARG A 6 -6.02 -23.44 2.83
C ARG A 6 -6.12 -21.99 2.34
N ALA A 7 -7.32 -21.53 2.04
CA ALA A 7 -7.55 -20.15 1.59
C ALA A 7 -8.89 -19.62 2.10
N MET A 8 -8.91 -18.34 2.48
CA MET A 8 -10.12 -17.61 2.81
C MET A 8 -10.70 -16.97 1.57
N VAL A 9 -11.94 -17.29 1.23
CA VAL A 9 -12.58 -16.93 -0.03
C VAL A 9 -13.75 -15.98 0.21
N ILE A 10 -13.78 -14.85 -0.49
CA ILE A 10 -15.01 -14.04 -0.65
C ILE A 10 -15.88 -14.75 -1.69
N GLY A 11 -16.96 -15.37 -1.23
CA GLY A 11 -17.97 -15.98 -2.11
C GLY A 11 -19.12 -15.03 -2.46
N GLU A 12 -19.45 -14.13 -1.53
CA GLU A 12 -20.51 -13.12 -1.65
C GLU A 12 -20.06 -11.84 -0.91
N HIS A 13 -20.37 -10.68 -1.48
CA HIS A 13 -20.02 -9.39 -0.87
C HIS A 13 -20.73 -9.18 0.48
N GLY A 14 -19.98 -8.67 1.45
CA GLY A 14 -20.47 -8.35 2.79
C GLY A 14 -20.75 -9.56 3.69
N ARG A 15 -20.54 -10.78 3.20
CA ARG A 15 -20.66 -12.01 3.99
C ARG A 15 -19.31 -12.43 4.57
N PRO A 16 -19.30 -13.21 5.66
CA PRO A 16 -18.07 -13.79 6.17
C PRO A 16 -17.32 -14.58 5.09
N LEU A 17 -15.99 -14.49 5.10
CA LEU A 17 -15.14 -15.28 4.22
C LEU A 17 -15.25 -16.76 4.58
N VAL A 18 -15.17 -17.62 3.57
CA VAL A 18 -15.27 -19.07 3.72
C VAL A 18 -13.88 -19.69 3.57
N LEU A 19 -13.47 -20.50 4.55
CA LEU A 19 -12.25 -21.31 4.44
C LEU A 19 -12.48 -22.43 3.41
N LYS A 20 -11.58 -22.53 2.43
CA LYS A 20 -11.56 -23.60 1.43
C LYS A 20 -10.19 -24.28 1.38
N GLU A 21 -10.20 -25.56 1.12
CA GLU A 21 -9.03 -26.31 0.69
C GLU A 21 -8.99 -26.33 -0.83
N ILE A 22 -7.87 -25.92 -1.41
CA ILE A 22 -7.66 -25.78 -2.84
C ILE A 22 -6.45 -26.64 -3.22
N GLU A 23 -6.58 -27.49 -4.21
CA GLU A 23 -5.47 -28.28 -4.70
C GLU A 23 -4.40 -27.36 -5.32
N ILE A 24 -3.15 -27.54 -4.91
CA ILE A 24 -2.01 -26.82 -5.47
C ILE A 24 -1.77 -27.40 -6.88
N PRO A 25 -1.94 -26.58 -7.93
CA PRO A 25 -1.79 -27.08 -9.29
C PRO A 25 -0.30 -27.33 -9.61
N PRO A 26 0.00 -28.16 -10.62
CA PRO A 26 1.35 -28.24 -11.17
C PRO A 26 1.78 -26.86 -11.67
N LEU A 27 3.03 -26.49 -11.41
CA LEU A 27 3.59 -25.22 -11.86
C LEU A 27 3.98 -25.27 -13.33
N SER A 28 3.79 -24.17 -14.02
CA SER A 28 4.30 -23.91 -15.37
C SER A 28 5.73 -23.33 -15.28
N ASP A 29 6.46 -23.33 -16.41
CA ASP A 29 7.82 -22.77 -16.47
C ASP A 29 7.90 -21.32 -16.00
N GLY A 30 8.85 -21.00 -15.15
CA GLY A 30 9.04 -19.69 -14.51
C GLY A 30 8.08 -19.37 -13.36
N GLU A 31 7.14 -20.26 -13.00
CA GLU A 31 6.27 -20.08 -11.84
C GLU A 31 6.94 -20.53 -10.55
N VAL A 32 6.52 -19.89 -9.45
CA VAL A 32 7.04 -20.15 -8.10
C VAL A 32 5.87 -20.38 -7.14
N LEU A 33 5.90 -21.51 -6.45
CA LEU A 33 5.02 -21.75 -5.31
C LEU A 33 5.67 -21.16 -4.07
N VAL A 34 4.94 -20.30 -3.37
CA VAL A 34 5.37 -19.75 -2.09
C VAL A 34 4.41 -20.17 -0.98
N LYS A 35 4.95 -20.53 0.18
CA LYS A 35 4.23 -20.61 1.44
C LYS A 35 4.13 -19.21 2.01
N ILE A 36 2.92 -18.73 2.30
CA ILE A 36 2.70 -17.43 2.91
C ILE A 36 3.14 -17.47 4.38
N LEU A 37 4.02 -16.57 4.76
CA LEU A 37 4.47 -16.39 6.15
C LEU A 37 3.66 -15.31 6.87
N ALA A 38 3.25 -14.28 6.12
CA ALA A 38 2.38 -13.21 6.61
C ALA A 38 1.64 -12.56 5.43
N SER A 39 0.40 -12.14 5.66
CA SER A 39 -0.40 -11.36 4.72
C SER A 39 -1.00 -10.14 5.41
N GLY A 40 -0.73 -8.95 4.87
CA GLY A 40 -1.32 -7.71 5.36
C GLY A 40 -2.79 -7.57 4.94
N VAL A 41 -3.58 -6.96 5.81
CA VAL A 41 -4.97 -6.56 5.52
C VAL A 41 -5.02 -5.07 5.25
N CYS A 42 -5.51 -4.69 4.08
CA CYS A 42 -5.57 -3.31 3.60
C CYS A 42 -7.02 -2.80 3.55
N GLY A 43 -7.20 -1.48 3.55
CA GLY A 43 -8.50 -0.85 3.27
C GLY A 43 -9.10 -1.27 1.91
N SER A 44 -8.25 -1.56 0.91
CA SER A 44 -8.70 -2.07 -0.39
C SER A 44 -9.36 -3.46 -0.27
N ASP A 45 -8.88 -4.33 0.63
CA ASP A 45 -9.50 -5.64 0.87
C ASP A 45 -10.91 -5.47 1.47
N VAL A 46 -11.08 -4.46 2.33
CA VAL A 46 -12.41 -4.09 2.86
C VAL A 46 -13.33 -3.58 1.76
N HIS A 47 -12.82 -2.75 0.84
CA HIS A 47 -13.61 -2.27 -0.31
C HIS A 47 -14.05 -3.42 -1.21
N MET A 48 -13.16 -4.39 -1.49
CA MET A 48 -13.48 -5.59 -2.25
C MET A 48 -14.52 -6.46 -1.52
N TRP A 49 -14.31 -6.71 -0.23
CA TRP A 49 -15.25 -7.47 0.58
C TRP A 49 -16.65 -6.85 0.60
N ARG A 50 -16.75 -5.52 0.66
CA ARG A 50 -18.01 -4.76 0.66
C ARG A 50 -18.59 -4.55 -0.75
N GLY A 51 -17.95 -5.04 -1.81
CA GLY A 51 -18.42 -4.85 -3.19
C GLY A 51 -18.31 -3.41 -3.71
N ARG A 52 -17.45 -2.59 -3.11
CA ARG A 52 -17.22 -1.19 -3.52
C ARG A 52 -16.15 -1.06 -4.61
N ASP A 53 -15.43 -2.12 -4.89
CA ASP A 53 -14.38 -2.15 -5.91
C ASP A 53 -14.86 -2.99 -7.10
N ALA A 54 -15.13 -2.35 -8.23
CA ALA A 54 -15.63 -3.02 -9.43
C ALA A 54 -14.59 -3.89 -10.15
N ARG A 55 -13.33 -3.89 -9.70
CA ARG A 55 -12.26 -4.68 -10.33
C ARG A 55 -12.26 -6.15 -9.91
N ASN A 56 -12.88 -6.47 -8.78
CA ASN A 56 -12.88 -7.85 -8.27
C ASN A 56 -13.94 -8.73 -8.92
N VAL A 57 -13.58 -10.00 -9.11
CA VAL A 57 -14.46 -11.04 -9.67
C VAL A 57 -14.58 -12.16 -8.66
N LEU A 58 -15.83 -12.46 -8.25
CA LEU A 58 -16.10 -13.53 -7.27
C LEU A 58 -16.25 -14.91 -7.96
N PRO A 59 -15.96 -16.01 -7.25
CA PRO A 59 -15.33 -16.06 -5.93
C PRO A 59 -13.84 -15.75 -5.98
N MET A 60 -13.30 -15.04 -4.97
CA MET A 60 -11.90 -14.65 -4.95
C MET A 60 -11.23 -14.90 -3.61
N ILE A 61 -9.91 -15.11 -3.63
CA ILE A 61 -9.03 -15.05 -2.46
C ILE A 61 -8.50 -13.63 -2.38
N PRO A 62 -8.85 -12.82 -1.36
CA PRO A 62 -8.30 -11.48 -1.20
C PRO A 62 -6.86 -11.50 -0.69
N GLY A 63 -6.32 -10.30 -0.43
CA GLY A 63 -4.96 -10.13 0.08
C GLY A 63 -3.93 -9.94 -1.03
N HIS A 64 -3.35 -8.74 -1.05
CA HIS A 64 -2.38 -8.31 -2.05
C HIS A 64 -1.05 -7.86 -1.42
N GLU A 65 -0.90 -8.09 -0.13
CA GLU A 65 0.30 -7.79 0.65
C GLU A 65 0.82 -9.09 1.23
N GLY A 66 1.84 -9.69 0.64
CA GLY A 66 2.36 -10.98 1.09
C GLY A 66 3.87 -11.00 1.25
N VAL A 67 4.33 -11.72 2.27
CA VAL A 67 5.71 -12.19 2.44
C VAL A 67 5.65 -13.69 2.56
N GLY A 68 6.53 -14.40 1.86
CA GLY A 68 6.50 -15.86 1.81
C GLY A 68 7.88 -16.49 1.77
N GLU A 69 7.85 -17.81 1.80
CA GLU A 69 9.01 -18.68 1.59
C GLU A 69 8.80 -19.49 0.33
N VAL A 70 9.79 -19.54 -0.54
CA VAL A 70 9.77 -20.35 -1.76
C VAL A 70 9.71 -21.83 -1.39
N VAL A 71 8.70 -22.53 -1.88
CA VAL A 71 8.51 -23.98 -1.71
C VAL A 71 9.03 -24.72 -2.94
N GLU A 72 8.70 -24.21 -4.13
CA GLU A 72 9.02 -24.85 -5.40
C GLU A 72 9.20 -23.81 -6.49
N VAL A 73 10.13 -24.04 -7.39
CA VAL A 73 10.38 -23.24 -8.60
C VAL A 73 10.32 -24.17 -9.79
N CYS A 74 9.47 -23.86 -10.78
CA CYS A 74 9.46 -24.61 -12.04
C CYS A 74 10.36 -23.91 -13.06
N GLY A 75 11.34 -24.64 -13.58
CA GLY A 75 12.35 -24.06 -14.49
C GLY A 75 13.32 -23.12 -13.78
N GLU A 76 13.78 -22.09 -14.49
CA GLU A 76 14.67 -21.06 -13.94
C GLU A 76 13.88 -19.78 -13.64
N LYS A 77 13.95 -19.31 -12.39
CA LYS A 77 13.40 -18.02 -11.98
C LYS A 77 14.45 -17.25 -11.17
N ARG A 78 14.62 -15.98 -11.53
CA ARG A 78 15.54 -15.05 -10.83
C ARG A 78 14.75 -13.98 -10.07
N SER A 79 15.35 -13.52 -8.98
CA SER A 79 14.91 -12.30 -8.29
C SER A 79 15.13 -11.08 -9.19
N VAL A 80 14.55 -9.94 -8.80
CA VAL A 80 14.75 -8.66 -9.51
C VAL A 80 16.18 -8.13 -9.45
N THR A 81 17.00 -8.68 -8.56
CA THR A 81 18.44 -8.37 -8.40
C THR A 81 19.35 -9.41 -9.08
N GLY A 82 18.76 -10.40 -9.78
CA GLY A 82 19.47 -11.33 -10.66
C GLY A 82 19.82 -12.68 -10.04
N GLU A 83 19.65 -12.87 -8.73
CA GLU A 83 19.96 -14.15 -8.07
C GLU A 83 18.90 -15.22 -8.41
N PRO A 84 19.31 -16.47 -8.63
CA PRO A 84 18.36 -17.56 -8.81
C PRO A 84 17.58 -17.80 -7.51
N LEU A 85 16.26 -17.96 -7.64
CA LEU A 85 15.39 -18.34 -6.53
C LEU A 85 15.49 -19.85 -6.25
N ARG A 86 15.45 -20.20 -4.98
CA ARG A 86 15.57 -21.59 -4.50
C ARG A 86 14.55 -21.85 -3.39
N PRO A 87 14.10 -23.11 -3.21
CA PRO A 87 13.33 -23.50 -2.03
C PRO A 87 14.02 -23.05 -0.73
N GLY A 88 13.23 -22.50 0.20
CA GLY A 88 13.71 -21.91 1.46
C GLY A 88 14.05 -20.41 1.37
N ASP A 89 14.12 -19.79 0.19
CA ASP A 89 14.31 -18.34 0.08
C ASP A 89 13.10 -17.59 0.62
N ARG A 90 13.33 -16.61 1.49
CA ARG A 90 12.28 -15.66 1.88
C ARG A 90 12.15 -14.59 0.82
N VAL A 91 10.90 -14.29 0.45
CA VAL A 91 10.61 -13.40 -0.66
C VAL A 91 9.44 -12.48 -0.35
N ILE A 92 9.48 -11.30 -0.97
CA ILE A 92 8.36 -10.40 -1.16
C ILE A 92 8.26 -10.10 -2.66
N TRP A 93 7.11 -9.78 -3.18
CA TRP A 93 6.90 -9.60 -4.61
C TRP A 93 6.06 -8.37 -4.93
N ASP A 94 6.25 -7.85 -6.14
CA ASP A 94 5.33 -6.85 -6.68
C ASP A 94 3.95 -7.52 -6.86
N ARG A 95 2.95 -6.93 -6.21
CA ARG A 95 1.57 -7.42 -6.31
C ARG A 95 0.99 -7.29 -7.72
N GLY A 96 1.54 -6.38 -8.52
CA GLY A 96 1.13 -6.12 -9.89
C GLY A 96 1.91 -6.95 -10.89
N VAL A 97 1.20 -7.76 -11.67
CA VAL A 97 1.76 -8.50 -12.80
C VAL A 97 1.50 -7.73 -14.06
N THR A 98 2.55 -7.43 -14.84
CA THR A 98 2.50 -6.60 -16.04
C THR A 98 3.03 -7.33 -17.27
N CYS A 99 2.73 -6.85 -18.47
CA CYS A 99 3.16 -7.52 -19.70
C CYS A 99 4.67 -7.33 -19.99
N GLY A 100 5.30 -6.27 -19.49
CA GLY A 100 6.72 -5.98 -19.65
C GLY A 100 7.11 -5.34 -21.00
N HIS A 101 6.25 -5.35 -22.02
CA HIS A 101 6.61 -4.97 -23.40
C HIS A 101 5.75 -3.86 -24.01
N CYS A 102 4.63 -3.46 -23.39
CA CYS A 102 3.82 -2.35 -23.91
C CYS A 102 4.52 -0.98 -23.75
N TYR A 103 3.93 0.06 -24.35
CA TYR A 103 4.46 1.41 -24.28
C TYR A 103 4.76 1.88 -22.86
N TYR A 104 3.87 1.63 -21.92
CA TYR A 104 4.05 2.01 -20.50
C TYR A 104 5.17 1.23 -19.82
N CYS A 105 5.29 -0.07 -20.10
CA CYS A 105 6.34 -0.90 -19.50
C CYS A 105 7.71 -0.65 -20.14
N ALA A 106 7.77 -0.63 -21.49
CA ALA A 106 9.03 -0.64 -22.22
C ALA A 106 9.57 0.76 -22.50
N VAL A 107 8.72 1.76 -22.77
CA VAL A 107 9.10 3.11 -23.18
C VAL A 107 9.04 4.09 -22.02
N LEU A 108 7.85 4.28 -21.39
CA LEU A 108 7.70 5.23 -20.28
C LEU A 108 8.34 4.74 -18.99
N LYS A 109 8.58 3.42 -18.84
CA LYS A 109 9.06 2.80 -17.58
C LYS A 109 8.11 3.02 -16.39
N GLU A 110 6.82 3.08 -16.70
CA GLU A 110 5.73 3.20 -15.72
C GLU A 110 4.80 1.97 -15.77
N PRO A 111 5.25 0.78 -15.36
CA PRO A 111 4.48 -0.46 -15.45
C PRO A 111 3.20 -0.43 -14.60
N SER A 112 3.08 0.47 -13.64
CA SER A 112 1.82 0.73 -12.91
C SER A 112 0.65 1.09 -13.84
N LEU A 113 0.93 1.66 -15.02
CA LEU A 113 -0.03 2.06 -16.04
C LEU A 113 -0.23 1.02 -17.16
N CYS A 114 0.36 -0.16 -17.05
CA CYS A 114 0.22 -1.23 -18.04
C CYS A 114 -1.26 -1.60 -18.22
N PRO A 115 -1.82 -1.59 -19.45
CA PRO A 115 -3.22 -1.93 -19.69
C PRO A 115 -3.54 -3.41 -19.41
N GLU A 116 -2.56 -4.30 -19.46
CA GLU A 116 -2.69 -5.72 -19.14
C GLU A 116 -2.38 -6.03 -17.67
N ARG A 117 -2.17 -4.96 -16.86
CA ARG A 117 -1.83 -5.13 -15.45
C ARG A 117 -2.99 -5.75 -14.67
N TRP A 118 -2.68 -6.80 -13.93
CA TRP A 118 -3.56 -7.34 -12.89
C TRP A 118 -2.79 -7.46 -11.58
N ALA A 119 -3.48 -7.65 -10.47
CA ALA A 119 -2.85 -7.76 -9.15
C ALA A 119 -3.41 -8.96 -8.40
N TYR A 120 -2.52 -9.63 -7.68
CA TYR A 120 -2.87 -10.69 -6.74
C TYR A 120 -3.90 -10.19 -5.73
N GLY A 121 -4.86 -11.05 -5.40
CA GLY A 121 -5.90 -10.75 -4.42
C GLY A 121 -6.86 -9.63 -4.81
N ILE A 122 -6.89 -9.20 -6.09
CA ILE A 122 -7.75 -8.11 -6.57
C ILE A 122 -8.53 -8.53 -7.83
N HIS A 123 -7.86 -8.96 -8.91
CA HIS A 123 -8.46 -9.04 -10.24
C HIS A 123 -8.86 -10.46 -10.68
N LYS A 124 -8.28 -11.49 -10.08
CA LYS A 124 -8.46 -12.87 -10.53
C LYS A 124 -9.35 -13.67 -9.59
N PRO A 125 -10.40 -14.34 -10.11
CA PRO A 125 -11.22 -15.22 -9.30
C PRO A 125 -10.45 -16.49 -8.91
N SER A 126 -10.83 -17.10 -7.79
CA SER A 126 -10.26 -18.37 -7.34
C SER A 126 -10.70 -19.58 -8.16
N SER A 127 -11.59 -19.38 -9.13
CA SER A 127 -12.00 -20.37 -10.13
C SER A 127 -11.11 -20.40 -11.38
N GLU A 128 -10.25 -19.39 -11.57
CA GLU A 128 -9.30 -19.29 -12.69
C GLU A 128 -7.93 -19.80 -12.26
N PHE A 129 -7.30 -20.61 -13.11
CA PHE A 129 -5.94 -21.10 -12.90
C PHE A 129 -4.96 -19.94 -12.66
N PRO A 130 -4.06 -20.02 -11.68
CA PRO A 130 -3.68 -21.16 -10.85
C PRO A 130 -4.49 -21.31 -9.55
N TYR A 131 -5.67 -20.75 -9.45
CA TYR A 131 -6.63 -20.79 -8.34
C TYR A 131 -6.17 -20.06 -7.09
N LEU A 132 -4.88 -20.16 -6.75
CA LEU A 132 -4.23 -19.54 -5.60
C LEU A 132 -3.67 -18.15 -6.02
N ASN A 133 -4.59 -17.18 -6.16
CA ASN A 133 -4.32 -15.83 -6.71
C ASN A 133 -4.32 -14.71 -5.66
N GLY A 134 -4.38 -15.01 -4.37
CA GLY A 134 -4.40 -14.03 -3.28
C GLY A 134 -3.69 -14.50 -2.02
N CYS A 135 -3.26 -13.55 -1.18
CA CYS A 135 -2.41 -13.83 -0.03
C CYS A 135 -3.19 -14.27 1.23
N PHE A 136 -4.54 -14.19 1.26
CA PHE A 136 -5.31 -14.77 2.37
C PHE A 136 -5.40 -16.29 2.21
N ALA A 137 -4.23 -16.90 2.09
CA ALA A 137 -4.06 -18.33 1.88
C ALA A 137 -2.75 -18.83 2.52
N SER A 138 -2.63 -20.13 2.71
CA SER A 138 -1.38 -20.75 3.17
C SER A 138 -0.30 -20.77 2.08
N HIS A 139 -0.71 -20.77 0.80
CA HIS A 139 0.18 -20.80 -0.35
C HIS A 139 -0.35 -19.89 -1.47
N LEU A 140 0.58 -19.41 -2.30
CA LEU A 140 0.30 -18.61 -3.48
C LEU A 140 1.19 -19.09 -4.63
N VAL A 141 0.64 -19.10 -5.86
CA VAL A 141 1.43 -19.35 -7.07
C VAL A 141 1.80 -18.00 -7.70
N LEU A 142 3.08 -17.67 -7.67
CA LEU A 142 3.60 -16.49 -8.37
C LEU A 142 3.84 -16.84 -9.84
N ARG A 143 3.25 -16.05 -10.73
CA ARG A 143 3.31 -16.23 -12.18
C ARG A 143 4.72 -15.94 -12.72
N ALA A 144 5.04 -16.48 -13.88
CA ALA A 144 6.36 -16.36 -14.51
C ALA A 144 6.85 -14.90 -14.65
N ASN A 145 5.95 -13.97 -14.94
CA ASN A 145 6.28 -12.54 -15.10
C ASN A 145 6.14 -11.72 -13.80
N THR A 146 5.96 -12.36 -12.63
CA THR A 146 5.99 -11.66 -11.34
C THR A 146 7.42 -11.23 -11.00
N HIS A 147 7.58 -10.00 -10.60
CA HIS A 147 8.82 -9.47 -10.05
C HIS A 147 8.94 -9.84 -8.57
N ILE A 148 9.98 -10.60 -8.23
CA ILE A 148 10.19 -11.17 -6.90
C ILE A 148 11.48 -10.59 -6.31
N VAL A 149 11.40 -10.05 -5.09
CA VAL A 149 12.54 -9.58 -4.31
C VAL A 149 12.98 -10.71 -3.38
N ASN A 150 14.22 -11.19 -3.52
CA ASN A 150 14.81 -12.13 -2.57
C ASN A 150 15.32 -11.37 -1.34
N LEU A 151 14.88 -11.77 -0.16
CA LEU A 151 15.22 -11.13 1.11
C LEU A 151 16.55 -11.61 1.71
N ARG A 152 17.25 -12.53 1.06
CA ARG A 152 18.52 -13.12 1.55
C ARG A 152 19.57 -12.05 1.89
N ASN A 153 19.65 -10.98 1.11
CA ASN A 153 20.64 -9.92 1.26
C ASN A 153 20.17 -8.75 2.15
N TYR A 154 18.99 -8.88 2.74
CA TYR A 154 18.46 -7.89 3.68
C TYR A 154 18.62 -8.37 5.12
N PRO A 155 18.75 -7.46 6.10
CA PRO A 155 18.66 -7.83 7.50
C PRO A 155 17.38 -8.63 7.77
N PRO A 156 17.42 -9.66 8.63
CA PRO A 156 16.24 -10.45 8.94
C PRO A 156 15.19 -9.58 9.65
N VAL A 157 13.99 -9.58 9.09
CA VAL A 157 12.82 -8.86 9.63
C VAL A 157 11.66 -9.84 9.76
N ASP A 158 10.82 -9.64 10.78
CA ASP A 158 9.57 -10.38 10.93
C ASP A 158 8.70 -10.18 9.67
N PRO A 159 8.26 -11.25 8.99
CA PRO A 159 7.38 -11.17 7.83
C PRO A 159 6.15 -10.28 8.07
N ALA A 160 5.56 -10.32 9.26
CA ALA A 160 4.40 -9.50 9.62
C ALA A 160 4.69 -7.99 9.59
N VAL A 161 5.94 -7.58 9.83
CA VAL A 161 6.37 -6.19 9.76
C VAL A 161 6.60 -5.77 8.31
N LEU A 162 7.16 -6.68 7.52
CA LEU A 162 7.54 -6.39 6.14
C LEU A 162 6.35 -6.30 5.18
N VAL A 163 5.22 -6.95 5.45
CA VAL A 163 4.04 -6.94 4.55
C VAL A 163 3.55 -5.53 4.20
N ALA A 164 3.71 -4.55 5.10
CA ALA A 164 3.28 -3.17 4.84
C ALA A 164 4.06 -2.51 3.69
N ALA A 165 5.27 -2.99 3.38
CA ALA A 165 6.06 -2.53 2.24
C ALA A 165 5.39 -2.84 0.90
N ALA A 166 4.67 -3.97 0.79
CA ALA A 166 4.06 -4.46 -0.46
C ALA A 166 2.95 -3.54 -1.01
N CYS A 167 2.28 -2.76 -0.15
CA CYS A 167 1.19 -1.85 -0.59
C CYS A 167 1.43 -0.42 -0.11
N SER A 168 1.25 -0.15 1.18
CA SER A 168 1.34 1.21 1.73
C SER A 168 2.72 1.81 1.51
N GLY A 169 3.78 1.03 1.74
CA GLY A 169 5.17 1.45 1.51
C GLY A 169 5.45 1.73 0.04
N GLY A 170 5.09 0.80 -0.85
CA GLY A 170 5.27 0.98 -2.29
C GLY A 170 4.48 2.17 -2.84
N THR A 171 3.22 2.36 -2.41
CA THR A 171 2.40 3.50 -2.85
C THR A 171 2.97 4.84 -2.35
N ALA A 172 3.45 4.90 -1.10
CA ALA A 172 4.15 6.09 -0.60
C ALA A 172 5.43 6.36 -1.39
N ALA A 173 6.26 5.33 -1.64
CA ALA A 173 7.46 5.47 -2.45
C ALA A 173 7.15 6.02 -3.86
N HIS A 174 6.08 5.54 -4.50
CA HIS A 174 5.63 6.05 -5.80
C HIS A 174 5.20 7.52 -5.72
N ALA A 175 4.41 7.89 -4.70
CA ALA A 175 4.00 9.27 -4.49
C ALA A 175 5.22 10.22 -4.37
N PHE A 176 6.26 9.79 -3.64
CA PHE A 176 7.49 10.55 -3.47
C PHE A 176 8.42 10.50 -4.68
N ALA A 177 8.33 9.49 -5.53
CA ALA A 177 9.03 9.48 -6.82
C ALA A 177 8.43 10.49 -7.80
N LEU A 178 7.09 10.64 -7.82
CA LEU A 178 6.37 11.58 -8.70
C LEU A 178 6.42 13.03 -8.20
N ALA A 179 6.45 13.23 -6.88
CA ALA A 179 6.37 14.56 -6.27
C ALA A 179 7.23 14.59 -5.00
N ARG A 180 8.55 14.75 -5.18
CA ARG A 180 9.53 14.70 -4.09
C ARG A 180 9.73 16.07 -3.44
N PRO A 181 9.60 16.19 -2.09
CA PRO A 181 10.00 17.38 -1.37
C PRO A 181 11.52 17.62 -1.42
N ASN A 182 11.92 18.87 -1.25
CA ASN A 182 13.28 19.27 -1.10
C ASN A 182 13.65 19.45 0.38
N VAL A 183 14.94 19.57 0.66
CA VAL A 183 15.43 19.92 2.00
C VAL A 183 14.85 21.28 2.40
N GLY A 184 14.26 21.32 3.60
CA GLY A 184 13.66 22.53 4.15
C GLY A 184 12.16 22.68 3.88
N ASP A 185 11.57 21.91 2.96
CA ASP A 185 10.14 21.99 2.63
C ASP A 185 9.23 21.65 3.83
N THR A 186 8.02 22.18 3.79
CA THR A 186 6.92 21.80 4.69
C THR A 186 5.96 20.86 3.98
N VAL A 187 5.76 19.70 4.57
CA VAL A 187 4.91 18.62 4.06
C VAL A 187 3.72 18.43 5.00
N VAL A 188 2.52 18.39 4.46
CA VAL A 188 1.31 17.96 5.16
C VAL A 188 0.93 16.57 4.70
N VAL A 189 0.63 15.67 5.63
CA VAL A 189 0.10 14.32 5.37
C VAL A 189 -1.31 14.25 5.94
N GLN A 190 -2.29 14.12 5.08
CA GLN A 190 -3.68 13.91 5.48
C GLN A 190 -3.95 12.41 5.61
N GLY A 191 -4.07 11.92 6.85
CA GLY A 191 -4.35 10.53 7.19
C GLY A 191 -3.21 9.81 7.90
N PRO A 192 -3.36 9.45 9.18
CA PRO A 192 -2.36 8.75 9.99
C PRO A 192 -2.48 7.21 9.85
N GLY A 193 -2.83 6.72 8.67
CA GLY A 193 -2.83 5.29 8.36
C GLY A 193 -1.43 4.78 7.98
N PRO A 194 -1.26 3.48 7.64
CA PRO A 194 0.03 2.94 7.20
C PRO A 194 0.63 3.71 6.02
N LEU A 195 -0.20 4.11 5.04
CA LEU A 195 0.25 4.95 3.91
C LEU A 195 0.77 6.30 4.39
N GLY A 196 0.07 6.95 5.35
CA GLY A 196 0.51 8.21 5.94
C GLY A 196 1.81 8.07 6.72
N ALA A 197 1.97 7.01 7.53
CA ALA A 197 3.20 6.76 8.28
C ALA A 197 4.42 6.58 7.35
N PHE A 198 4.30 5.81 6.27
CA PHE A 198 5.34 5.74 5.24
C PHE A 198 5.59 7.10 4.57
N SER A 199 4.53 7.89 4.30
CA SER A 199 4.68 9.23 3.73
C SER A 199 5.46 10.16 4.66
N VAL A 200 5.24 10.08 5.98
CA VAL A 200 6.03 10.83 6.98
C VAL A 200 7.50 10.43 6.91
N ASP A 201 7.80 9.13 6.86
CA ASP A 201 9.17 8.65 6.80
C ASP A 201 9.90 9.09 5.51
N PHE A 202 9.24 8.96 4.36
CA PHE A 202 9.77 9.43 3.09
C PHE A 202 9.97 10.96 3.08
N ALA A 203 9.05 11.74 3.68
CA ALA A 203 9.21 13.19 3.79
C ALA A 203 10.43 13.55 4.63
N ARG A 204 10.64 12.89 5.78
CA ARG A 204 11.83 13.09 6.62
C ARG A 204 13.10 12.66 5.91
N ALA A 205 13.09 11.53 5.23
CA ALA A 205 14.23 11.05 4.42
C ALA A 205 14.58 12.01 3.26
N ALA A 206 13.59 12.72 2.72
CA ALA A 206 13.81 13.77 1.70
C ALA A 206 14.33 15.07 2.30
N GLY A 207 14.35 15.23 3.63
CA GLY A 207 14.87 16.42 4.32
C GLY A 207 13.81 17.50 4.61
N ALA A 208 12.52 17.16 4.58
CA ALA A 208 11.46 18.08 4.96
C ALA A 208 11.69 18.60 6.40
N SER A 209 11.61 19.94 6.59
CA SER A 209 11.82 20.59 7.90
C SER A 209 10.59 20.40 8.78
N ASN A 210 9.41 20.61 8.23
CA ASN A 210 8.15 20.39 8.91
C ASN A 210 7.38 19.25 8.24
N VAL A 211 6.90 18.30 9.04
CA VAL A 211 5.98 17.24 8.60
C VAL A 211 4.76 17.28 9.51
N VAL A 212 3.67 17.83 8.99
CA VAL A 212 2.39 17.97 9.69
C VAL A 212 1.52 16.79 9.36
N VAL A 213 0.97 16.11 10.35
CA VAL A 213 0.03 15.00 10.14
C VAL A 213 -1.35 15.36 10.67
N ILE A 214 -2.37 15.17 9.82
CA ILE A 214 -3.77 15.41 10.18
C ILE A 214 -4.50 14.08 10.28
N GLY A 215 -5.18 13.84 11.40
CA GLY A 215 -5.93 12.60 11.62
C GLY A 215 -7.01 12.72 12.68
N GLY A 216 -7.78 11.66 12.88
CA GLY A 216 -8.84 11.63 13.90
C GLY A 216 -8.61 10.64 15.04
N THR A 217 -7.47 9.92 15.04
CA THR A 217 -7.16 8.90 16.06
C THR A 217 -5.83 9.26 16.72
N SER A 218 -5.86 9.58 18.01
CA SER A 218 -4.68 10.05 18.74
C SER A 218 -3.54 9.03 18.74
N GLU A 219 -3.85 7.75 18.93
CA GLU A 219 -2.87 6.66 18.93
C GLU A 219 -2.14 6.56 17.57
N ARG A 220 -2.86 6.72 16.45
CA ARG A 220 -2.25 6.69 15.12
C ARG A 220 -1.43 7.94 14.82
N LEU A 221 -1.84 9.10 15.35
CA LEU A 221 -1.07 10.33 15.27
C LEU A 221 0.26 10.19 16.03
N GLU A 222 0.25 9.58 17.22
CA GLU A 222 1.46 9.33 17.98
C GLU A 222 2.40 8.33 17.27
N ILE A 223 1.88 7.30 16.62
CA ILE A 223 2.69 6.46 15.75
C ILE A 223 3.35 7.30 14.64
N CYS A 224 2.63 8.22 14.00
CA CYS A 224 3.23 9.11 13.00
C CYS A 224 4.31 10.02 13.60
N ARG A 225 4.21 10.42 14.89
CA ARG A 225 5.29 11.14 15.60
C ARG A 225 6.56 10.30 15.66
N GLU A 226 6.44 9.02 15.99
CA GLU A 226 7.58 8.11 16.01
C GLU A 226 8.21 7.95 14.62
N PHE A 227 7.42 8.09 13.54
CA PHE A 227 7.90 8.11 12.16
C PHE A 227 8.56 9.43 11.75
N GLY A 228 8.46 10.48 12.57
CA GLY A 228 9.14 11.75 12.38
C GLY A 228 8.22 12.93 12.10
N ALA A 229 6.92 12.82 12.32
CA ALA A 229 6.02 13.97 12.25
C ALA A 229 6.41 15.02 13.29
N THR A 230 6.50 16.28 12.86
CA THR A 230 6.89 17.41 13.73
C THR A 230 5.68 18.11 14.34
N CYS A 231 4.51 17.99 13.72
CA CYS A 231 3.26 18.56 14.20
C CYS A 231 2.11 17.59 13.97
N LEU A 232 1.27 17.39 14.96
CA LEU A 232 0.10 16.52 14.89
C LEU A 232 -1.17 17.36 15.10
N LEU A 233 -2.13 17.19 14.21
CA LEU A 233 -3.40 17.90 14.24
C LEU A 233 -4.55 16.90 14.29
N ASN A 234 -5.22 16.82 15.44
CA ASN A 234 -6.40 16.00 15.59
C ASN A 234 -7.62 16.76 15.03
N ARG A 235 -8.22 16.22 13.97
CA ARG A 235 -9.39 16.84 13.31
C ARG A 235 -10.66 16.90 14.18
N HIS A 236 -10.71 16.14 15.28
CA HIS A 236 -11.82 16.19 16.22
C HIS A 236 -11.69 17.33 17.24
N ASP A 237 -10.45 17.82 17.44
CA ASP A 237 -10.13 18.88 18.40
C ASP A 237 -9.88 20.22 17.71
N THR A 238 -9.86 20.26 16.35
CA THR A 238 -9.54 21.42 15.53
C THR A 238 -10.46 21.56 14.34
N THR A 239 -10.79 22.78 13.95
CA THR A 239 -11.47 23.08 12.68
C THR A 239 -10.51 23.05 11.50
N ALA A 240 -11.02 23.02 10.27
CA ALA A 240 -10.19 23.09 9.06
C ALA A 240 -9.42 24.43 8.99
N GLU A 241 -10.07 25.53 9.37
CA GLU A 241 -9.48 26.87 9.41
C GLU A 241 -8.32 26.94 10.39
N GLU A 242 -8.46 26.41 11.61
CA GLU A 242 -7.39 26.37 12.60
C GLU A 242 -6.19 25.55 12.10
N ARG A 243 -6.44 24.42 11.43
CA ARG A 243 -5.36 23.60 10.86
C ARG A 243 -4.61 24.31 9.73
N ILE A 244 -5.36 25.05 8.87
CA ILE A 244 -4.76 25.88 7.82
C ILE A 244 -3.88 26.97 8.44
N GLU A 245 -4.36 27.63 9.49
CA GLU A 245 -3.59 28.68 10.17
C GLU A 245 -2.34 28.13 10.88
N VAL A 246 -2.39 26.92 11.45
CA VAL A 246 -1.20 26.26 12.00
C VAL A 246 -0.15 26.04 10.90
N VAL A 247 -0.55 25.50 9.73
CA VAL A 247 0.36 25.28 8.60
C VAL A 247 0.95 26.61 8.09
N ARG A 248 0.14 27.67 8.00
CA ARG A 248 0.60 29.02 7.65
C ARG A 248 1.58 29.56 8.67
N GLY A 249 1.32 29.40 9.96
CA GLY A 249 2.21 29.81 11.04
C GLY A 249 3.58 29.18 10.93
N LEU A 250 3.65 27.86 10.64
CA LEU A 250 4.90 27.13 10.45
C LEU A 250 5.69 27.57 9.21
N THR A 251 5.06 28.27 8.26
CA THR A 251 5.65 28.63 6.96
C THR A 251 5.76 30.15 6.75
N GLY A 252 5.63 30.94 7.79
CA GLY A 252 5.65 32.41 7.70
C GLY A 252 4.53 32.95 6.81
N GLY A 253 3.33 32.40 6.89
CA GLY A 253 2.14 32.78 6.16
C GLY A 253 2.01 32.18 4.75
N LYS A 254 3.00 31.45 4.25
CA LYS A 254 3.02 30.98 2.84
C LYS A 254 2.11 29.77 2.58
N GLY A 255 2.08 28.80 3.48
CA GLY A 255 1.45 27.49 3.31
C GLY A 255 2.45 26.37 3.00
N ALA A 256 1.97 25.14 2.88
CA ALA A 256 2.77 23.94 2.65
C ALA A 256 3.31 23.84 1.23
N ASP A 257 4.50 23.29 1.08
CA ASP A 257 5.11 22.96 -0.21
C ASP A 257 4.41 21.76 -0.85
N PHE A 258 4.09 20.76 -0.04
CA PHE A 258 3.41 19.53 -0.46
C PHE A 258 2.30 19.17 0.51
N VAL A 259 1.19 18.66 -0.04
CA VAL A 259 0.13 17.99 0.72
C VAL A 259 -0.08 16.62 0.13
N TYR A 260 0.18 15.55 0.90
CA TYR A 260 -0.09 14.15 0.52
C TYR A 260 -1.41 13.71 1.12
N GLU A 261 -2.39 13.51 0.27
CA GLU A 261 -3.68 12.94 0.62
C GLU A 261 -3.54 11.40 0.66
N THR A 262 -3.79 10.81 1.83
CA THR A 262 -3.63 9.38 2.10
C THR A 262 -4.86 8.75 2.75
N THR A 263 -5.98 9.48 2.80
CA THR A 263 -7.23 9.03 3.44
C THR A 263 -8.22 8.42 2.47
N GLY A 264 -8.23 8.89 1.20
CA GLY A 264 -9.28 8.62 0.23
C GLY A 264 -10.62 9.28 0.57
N ALA A 265 -10.62 10.34 1.38
CA ALA A 265 -11.81 11.06 1.79
C ALA A 265 -11.99 12.33 0.94
N PRO A 266 -13.13 12.50 0.25
CA PRO A 266 -13.39 13.68 -0.59
C PRO A 266 -13.23 15.02 0.15
N GLU A 267 -13.57 15.05 1.42
CA GLU A 267 -13.52 16.25 2.27
C GLU A 267 -12.10 16.78 2.46
N SER A 268 -11.10 15.88 2.41
CA SER A 268 -9.69 16.24 2.59
C SER A 268 -9.14 17.12 1.46
N VAL A 269 -9.72 17.03 0.25
CA VAL A 269 -9.21 17.71 -0.94
C VAL A 269 -9.24 19.21 -0.80
N ARG A 270 -10.38 19.79 -0.45
CA ARG A 270 -10.53 21.25 -0.31
C ARG A 270 -9.64 21.81 0.78
N GLU A 271 -9.59 21.14 1.92
CA GLU A 271 -8.73 21.53 3.03
C GLU A 271 -7.26 21.47 2.63
N GLY A 272 -6.84 20.37 1.99
CA GLY A 272 -5.46 20.20 1.53
C GLY A 272 -5.04 21.24 0.50
N LEU A 273 -5.88 21.56 -0.48
CA LEU A 273 -5.62 22.62 -1.46
C LEU A 273 -5.50 24.00 -0.79
N ALA A 274 -6.32 24.29 0.23
CA ALA A 274 -6.25 25.56 0.98
C ALA A 274 -4.96 25.70 1.81
N MET A 275 -4.36 24.57 2.21
CA MET A 275 -3.08 24.54 2.95
C MET A 275 -1.86 24.79 2.08
N LEU A 276 -1.94 24.56 0.75
CA LEU A 276 -0.81 24.74 -0.14
C LEU A 276 -0.36 26.21 -0.20
N ARG A 277 0.95 26.41 -0.36
CA ARG A 277 1.46 27.71 -0.84
C ARG A 277 1.21 27.88 -2.34
N ALA A 278 1.41 29.10 -2.85
CA ALA A 278 1.50 29.31 -4.29
C ALA A 278 2.67 28.49 -4.88
N GLY A 279 2.44 27.81 -6.00
CA GLY A 279 3.39 26.87 -6.60
C GLY A 279 3.54 25.54 -5.88
N GLY A 280 2.74 25.25 -4.82
CA GLY A 280 2.77 23.99 -4.10
C GLY A 280 2.13 22.82 -4.86
N THR A 281 2.32 21.60 -4.37
CA THR A 281 1.83 20.37 -5.02
C THR A 281 0.92 19.59 -4.10
N TYR A 282 -0.30 19.30 -4.57
CA TYR A 282 -1.24 18.38 -3.93
C TYR A 282 -1.11 16.99 -4.56
N VAL A 283 -0.87 15.97 -3.75
CA VAL A 283 -0.61 14.59 -4.20
C VAL A 283 -1.73 13.68 -3.75
N THR A 284 -2.44 13.04 -4.69
CA THR A 284 -3.59 12.17 -4.40
C THR A 284 -3.16 10.70 -4.39
N ALA A 285 -2.92 10.12 -3.23
CA ALA A 285 -2.48 8.73 -3.08
C ALA A 285 -3.48 7.83 -2.34
N GLY A 286 -4.48 8.43 -1.65
CA GLY A 286 -5.43 7.70 -0.81
C GLY A 286 -6.64 7.12 -1.53
N PHE A 287 -6.97 7.60 -2.74
CA PHE A 287 -8.16 7.18 -3.46
C PHE A 287 -7.99 5.81 -4.13
N GLY A 288 -8.38 4.75 -3.43
CA GLY A 288 -8.30 3.36 -3.91
C GLY A 288 -9.50 2.89 -4.73
N VAL A 289 -10.66 3.56 -4.59
CA VAL A 289 -11.93 3.29 -5.27
C VAL A 289 -12.62 4.61 -5.63
N PRO A 290 -13.59 4.61 -6.57
CA PRO A 290 -14.40 5.79 -6.85
C PRO A 290 -15.15 6.29 -5.61
N VAL A 291 -15.06 7.58 -5.30
CA VAL A 291 -15.71 8.21 -4.13
C VAL A 291 -16.67 9.34 -4.52
N GLY A 292 -16.94 9.50 -5.81
CA GLY A 292 -17.75 10.60 -6.37
C GLY A 292 -16.89 11.80 -6.77
N GLU A 293 -17.56 12.94 -6.94
CA GLU A 293 -16.96 14.18 -7.43
C GLU A 293 -16.61 15.13 -6.27
N VAL A 294 -15.54 15.89 -6.44
CA VAL A 294 -15.14 16.96 -5.52
C VAL A 294 -15.09 18.27 -6.30
N GLY A 295 -15.86 19.27 -5.85
CA GLY A 295 -15.82 20.60 -6.44
C GLY A 295 -14.53 21.34 -6.04
N VAL A 296 -13.81 21.86 -7.04
CA VAL A 296 -12.59 22.67 -6.90
C VAL A 296 -12.80 23.98 -7.70
N ASP A 297 -12.46 25.11 -7.12
CA ASP A 297 -12.41 26.38 -7.85
C ASP A 297 -11.10 26.47 -8.65
N TRP A 298 -11.19 26.13 -9.93
CA TRP A 298 -10.01 26.07 -10.81
C TRP A 298 -9.26 27.40 -10.91
N PHE A 299 -9.95 28.53 -10.77
CA PHE A 299 -9.29 29.82 -10.77
C PHE A 299 -8.57 30.10 -9.44
N ARG A 300 -9.29 29.99 -8.31
CA ARG A 300 -8.76 30.37 -6.98
C ARG A 300 -7.82 29.33 -6.39
N ASP A 301 -8.18 28.03 -6.52
CA ASP A 301 -7.44 26.96 -5.86
C ASP A 301 -6.22 26.53 -6.66
N ILE A 302 -6.28 26.63 -8.00
CA ILE A 302 -5.25 26.09 -8.90
C ILE A 302 -4.60 27.21 -9.72
N GLY A 303 -5.35 27.89 -10.61
CA GLY A 303 -4.79 28.73 -11.67
C GLY A 303 -4.00 29.92 -11.15
N CYS A 304 -4.62 30.80 -10.33
CA CYS A 304 -3.97 32.00 -9.82
C CYS A 304 -2.85 31.71 -8.80
N ARG A 305 -2.74 30.46 -8.34
CA ARG A 305 -1.71 30.02 -7.39
C ARG A 305 -0.60 29.19 -8.06
N ASN A 306 -0.70 28.89 -9.36
CA ASN A 306 0.19 27.92 -10.03
C ASN A 306 0.33 26.59 -9.25
N ALA A 307 -0.74 26.14 -8.58
CA ALA A 307 -0.74 24.89 -7.84
C ALA A 307 -0.71 23.68 -8.79
N ARG A 308 -0.10 22.60 -8.33
CA ARG A 308 -0.04 21.33 -9.08
C ARG A 308 -0.89 20.29 -8.40
N ILE A 309 -1.54 19.43 -9.18
CA ILE A 309 -2.22 18.22 -8.70
C ILE A 309 -1.52 17.02 -9.32
N GLN A 310 -0.97 16.15 -8.48
CA GLN A 310 -0.30 14.92 -8.90
C GLN A 310 -1.13 13.72 -8.49
N GLY A 311 -1.63 12.96 -9.46
CA GLY A 311 -2.25 11.65 -9.24
C GLY A 311 -1.20 10.58 -8.99
N VAL A 312 -1.52 9.63 -8.11
CA VAL A 312 -0.68 8.45 -7.82
C VAL A 312 -1.53 7.20 -7.96
N TRP A 313 -1.12 6.32 -8.88
CA TRP A 313 -1.81 5.05 -9.08
C TRP A 313 -0.91 3.87 -8.73
N VAL A 314 -1.24 3.17 -7.65
CA VAL A 314 -0.56 1.95 -7.17
C VAL A 314 0.96 2.12 -7.00
N SER A 315 1.73 1.10 -7.33
CA SER A 315 3.20 1.09 -7.28
C SER A 315 3.73 0.02 -8.21
N ASP A 316 5.04 0.02 -8.41
CA ASP A 316 5.78 -1.01 -9.13
C ASP A 316 6.97 -1.53 -8.31
N THR A 317 7.81 -2.33 -8.94
CA THR A 317 8.94 -3.01 -8.32
C THR A 317 9.97 -2.07 -7.71
N GLN A 318 10.28 -0.93 -8.34
CA GLN A 318 11.26 0.03 -7.79
C GLN A 318 10.75 0.65 -6.49
N HIS A 319 9.45 0.90 -6.41
CA HIS A 319 8.80 1.45 -5.24
C HIS A 319 8.72 0.42 -4.11
N LEU A 320 8.49 -0.85 -4.46
CA LEU A 320 8.58 -1.95 -3.50
C LEU A 320 9.99 -2.07 -2.90
N LEU A 321 11.04 -2.03 -3.73
CA LEU A 321 12.43 -2.07 -3.27
C LEU A 321 12.76 -0.92 -2.31
N ALA A 322 12.33 0.30 -2.63
CA ALA A 322 12.50 1.45 -1.75
C ALA A 322 11.83 1.25 -0.38
N ALA A 323 10.59 0.73 -0.38
CA ALA A 323 9.86 0.45 0.85
C ALA A 323 10.49 -0.68 1.67
N VAL A 324 10.93 -1.77 1.02
CA VAL A 324 11.67 -2.88 1.67
C VAL A 324 12.94 -2.36 2.32
N SER A 325 13.70 -1.51 1.63
CA SER A 325 14.93 -0.92 2.17
C SER A 325 14.67 -0.08 3.42
N LEU A 326 13.60 0.73 3.45
CA LEU A 326 13.24 1.50 4.65
C LEU A 326 12.87 0.59 5.83
N VAL A 327 12.00 -0.40 5.59
CA VAL A 327 11.53 -1.31 6.64
C VAL A 327 12.70 -2.12 7.22
N THR A 328 13.56 -2.65 6.35
CA THR A 328 14.69 -3.49 6.79
C THR A 328 15.80 -2.70 7.48
N ALA A 329 15.95 -1.40 7.18
CA ALA A 329 16.88 -0.52 7.88
C ALA A 329 16.40 -0.14 9.30
N GLN A 330 15.10 -0.09 9.54
CA GLN A 330 14.51 0.37 10.79
C GLN A 330 13.34 -0.51 11.28
N PRO A 331 13.53 -1.85 11.42
CA PRO A 331 12.41 -2.78 11.63
C PRO A 331 11.59 -2.46 12.89
N ARG A 332 12.23 -2.05 14.00
CA ARG A 332 11.53 -1.69 15.25
C ARG A 332 10.55 -0.54 15.09
N LYS A 333 10.86 0.43 14.23
CA LYS A 333 9.97 1.54 13.91
C LYS A 333 8.72 1.03 13.20
N TYR A 334 8.89 0.12 12.23
CA TYR A 334 7.80 -0.44 11.45
C TYR A 334 6.96 -1.49 12.19
N GLU A 335 7.50 -2.11 13.24
CA GLU A 335 6.72 -2.95 14.17
C GLU A 335 5.52 -2.18 14.75
N ARG A 336 5.65 -0.87 14.95
CA ARG A 336 4.58 0.00 15.45
C ARG A 336 3.35 0.03 14.56
N LEU A 337 3.49 -0.28 13.27
CA LEU A 337 2.35 -0.38 12.35
C LEU A 337 1.52 -1.64 12.60
N VAL A 338 2.13 -2.75 13.01
CA VAL A 338 1.46 -4.03 13.20
C VAL A 338 0.81 -4.07 14.58
N THR A 339 -0.43 -3.62 14.65
CA THR A 339 -1.14 -3.53 15.93
C THR A 339 -1.96 -4.77 16.28
N CYS A 340 -2.21 -5.66 15.30
CA CYS A 340 -2.88 -6.92 15.57
C CYS A 340 -2.48 -8.01 14.57
N ARG A 341 -2.35 -9.25 15.07
CA ARG A 341 -2.13 -10.45 14.27
C ARG A 341 -3.31 -11.39 14.46
N PHE A 342 -3.77 -11.97 13.38
CA PHE A 342 -4.90 -12.91 13.35
C PHE A 342 -4.45 -14.21 12.69
N PRO A 343 -4.96 -15.39 13.12
CA PRO A 343 -4.84 -16.59 12.33
C PRO A 343 -5.60 -16.42 11.00
N LEU A 344 -5.25 -17.19 9.98
CA LEU A 344 -5.86 -17.11 8.65
C LEU A 344 -7.39 -17.21 8.70
N GLU A 345 -7.91 -18.10 9.52
CA GLU A 345 -9.34 -18.39 9.69
C GLU A 345 -10.13 -17.18 10.21
N ASP A 346 -9.46 -16.27 10.92
CA ASP A 346 -10.05 -15.03 11.46
C ASP A 346 -10.01 -13.85 10.44
N ALA A 347 -9.79 -14.11 9.15
CA ALA A 347 -9.70 -13.06 8.13
C ALA A 347 -10.91 -12.13 8.09
N THR A 348 -12.13 -12.62 8.34
CA THR A 348 -13.32 -11.76 8.42
C THR A 348 -13.20 -10.77 9.59
N ARG A 349 -12.78 -11.23 10.76
CA ARG A 349 -12.55 -10.36 11.94
C ARG A 349 -11.47 -9.32 11.68
N ALA A 350 -10.41 -9.72 10.97
CA ALA A 350 -9.34 -8.80 10.59
C ALA A 350 -9.84 -7.70 9.64
N LEU A 351 -10.70 -8.03 8.65
CA LEU A 351 -11.35 -7.05 7.77
C LEU A 351 -12.26 -6.09 8.55
N GLU A 352 -13.05 -6.60 9.49
CA GLU A 352 -13.92 -5.80 10.36
C GLU A 352 -13.11 -4.83 11.23
N ALA A 353 -12.01 -5.29 11.83
CA ALA A 353 -11.14 -4.46 12.66
C ALA A 353 -10.50 -3.31 11.84
N VAL A 354 -10.11 -3.58 10.58
CA VAL A 354 -9.62 -2.55 9.67
C VAL A 354 -10.73 -1.57 9.29
N GLU A 355 -11.93 -2.05 8.97
CA GLU A 355 -13.09 -1.21 8.62
C GLU A 355 -13.47 -0.26 9.75
N ARG A 356 -13.52 -0.77 10.99
CA ARG A 356 -13.83 0.01 12.20
C ARG A 356 -12.67 0.90 12.64
N ARG A 357 -11.49 0.83 11.97
CA ARG A 357 -10.28 1.56 12.33
C ARG A 357 -9.74 1.23 13.72
N GLU A 358 -10.04 0.05 14.25
CA GLU A 358 -9.58 -0.44 15.56
C GLU A 358 -8.09 -0.80 15.54
N VAL A 359 -7.55 -1.10 14.37
CA VAL A 359 -6.14 -1.49 14.17
C VAL A 359 -5.45 -0.56 13.17
N MET A 360 -4.15 -0.31 13.35
CA MET A 360 -3.33 0.42 12.38
C MET A 360 -3.07 -0.45 11.16
N LYS A 361 -2.50 -1.64 11.37
CA LYS A 361 -2.32 -2.70 10.39
C LYS A 361 -2.69 -4.04 11.04
N ALA A 362 -3.64 -4.75 10.46
CA ALA A 362 -3.89 -6.15 10.75
C ALA A 362 -3.05 -7.03 9.83
N VAL A 363 -2.56 -8.16 10.37
CA VAL A 363 -1.76 -9.14 9.63
C VAL A 363 -2.32 -10.53 9.88
N LEU A 364 -2.56 -11.30 8.82
CA LEU A 364 -2.90 -12.71 8.88
C LEU A 364 -1.64 -13.56 8.91
N ILE A 365 -1.62 -14.54 9.79
CA ILE A 365 -0.57 -15.57 9.89
C ILE A 365 -1.22 -16.90 9.52
N PRO A 366 -0.95 -17.47 8.33
CA PRO A 366 -1.55 -18.71 7.84
C PRO A 366 -1.07 -19.97 8.53
#